data_c6c95279898a2b53a3f25e12fd94656f
#
_entry.id   c6c95279898a2b53a3f25e12fd94656f
#
_cell.length_a   1.000
_cell.length_b   1.000
_cell.length_c   1.000
_cell.angle_alpha   90.00
_cell.angle_beta   90.00
_cell.angle_gamma   90.00
#
_symmetry.space_group_name_H-M   'P 1'
#
loop_
_entity.id
_entity.type
_entity.pdbx_description
1 polymer ?
#
loop_
_entity_poly.entity_id
_entity_poly.type
_entity_poly.pdbx_seq_one_letter_code
_entity_poly.pdbx_strand_id
1 'polypeptide(L)'
;WEKEDAMHEGIPIIDNHVPREFVVEKGKLVGMTFDKVDAVYEEDGRRELVSTGEDPVFFPCDDVLMAIGQENAFPWIEKDTDIRFTSWGTPIINDDETFQSTRKEVFFGGDAAFGPSNIITAVAHGHQAAVSIDLYCQGKDISDRPPPHVNLVSQKMGIHEWSYDSV
;
A
#
# COMPACT_ATOMS: atom_id res chain seq x y z
N TRP A 1 -12.16 -1.68 -13.07
CA TRP A 1 -13.22 -0.65 -13.13
C TRP A 1 -12.63 0.77 -13.17
N GLU A 2 -11.71 1.19 -12.29
CA GLU A 2 -11.11 2.55 -12.30
C GLU A 2 -10.41 2.87 -13.64
N LYS A 3 -9.69 1.90 -14.20
CA LYS A 3 -9.03 2.03 -15.50
C LYS A 3 -10.06 2.19 -16.65
N GLU A 4 -11.13 1.43 -16.59
CA GLU A 4 -12.23 1.50 -17.56
C GLU A 4 -12.95 2.85 -17.48
N ASP A 5 -13.21 3.33 -16.27
CA ASP A 5 -13.85 4.63 -16.05
C ASP A 5 -12.99 5.78 -16.61
N ALA A 6 -11.69 5.77 -16.34
CA ALA A 6 -10.77 6.75 -16.93
C ALA A 6 -10.79 6.72 -18.46
N MET A 7 -10.79 5.54 -19.06
CA MET A 7 -10.89 5.39 -20.52
C MET A 7 -12.23 5.89 -21.07
N HIS A 8 -13.33 5.67 -20.35
CA HIS A 8 -14.65 6.20 -20.73
C HIS A 8 -14.70 7.73 -20.67
N GLU A 9 -13.95 8.35 -19.78
CA GLU A 9 -13.78 9.80 -19.70
C GLU A 9 -12.80 10.36 -20.76
N GLY A 10 -12.24 9.50 -21.59
CA GLY A 10 -11.31 9.88 -22.66
C GLY A 10 -9.87 10.10 -22.16
N ILE A 11 -9.55 9.64 -20.97
CA ILE A 11 -8.18 9.69 -20.43
C ILE A 11 -7.38 8.53 -21.02
N PRO A 12 -6.35 8.78 -21.82
CA PRO A 12 -5.54 7.71 -22.39
C PRO A 12 -4.67 7.08 -21.30
N ILE A 13 -4.66 5.74 -21.28
CA ILE A 13 -3.77 4.99 -20.40
C ILE A 13 -2.70 4.34 -21.30
N ILE A 14 -1.44 4.68 -21.03
CA ILE A 14 -0.30 4.21 -21.79
C ILE A 14 0.51 3.29 -20.89
N ASP A 15 0.40 2.00 -21.14
CA ASP A 15 1.09 0.96 -20.36
C ASP A 15 2.56 0.84 -20.79
N ASN A 16 3.36 0.11 -20.00
CA ASN A 16 4.74 -0.27 -20.30
C ASN A 16 5.71 0.89 -20.51
N HIS A 17 5.50 1.98 -19.78
CA HIS A 17 6.37 3.14 -19.79
C HIS A 17 6.83 3.47 -18.36
N VAL A 18 8.14 3.68 -18.21
CA VAL A 18 8.74 4.08 -16.93
C VAL A 18 9.23 5.51 -17.05
N PRO A 19 8.92 6.39 -16.07
CA PRO A 19 9.42 7.75 -16.04
C PRO A 19 10.94 7.82 -16.16
N ARG A 20 11.45 8.68 -17.04
CA ARG A 20 12.89 8.89 -17.23
C ARG A 20 13.34 10.26 -16.75
N GLU A 21 12.84 11.32 -17.37
CA GLU A 21 13.25 12.68 -17.02
C GLU A 21 12.18 13.72 -17.33
N PHE A 22 12.19 14.80 -16.57
CA PHE A 22 11.40 15.99 -16.85
C PHE A 22 12.13 16.87 -17.87
N VAL A 23 11.43 17.27 -18.92
CA VAL A 23 11.97 18.18 -19.93
C VAL A 23 11.56 19.61 -19.58
N VAL A 24 12.56 20.44 -19.30
CA VAL A 24 12.35 21.83 -18.87
C VAL A 24 13.01 22.78 -19.87
N GLU A 25 12.24 23.71 -20.44
CA GLU A 25 12.73 24.75 -21.29
C GLU A 25 12.46 26.15 -20.67
N LYS A 26 13.49 26.99 -20.62
CA LYS A 26 13.40 28.34 -20.05
C LYS A 26 12.73 28.41 -18.67
N GLY A 27 12.95 27.37 -17.83
CA GLY A 27 12.40 27.29 -16.49
C GLY A 27 10.94 26.82 -16.40
N LYS A 28 10.36 26.34 -17.49
CA LYS A 28 9.02 25.75 -17.53
C LYS A 28 9.08 24.30 -17.95
N LEU A 29 8.27 23.48 -17.32
CA LEU A 29 8.05 22.11 -17.77
C LEU A 29 7.36 22.15 -19.13
N VAL A 30 7.88 21.37 -20.09
CA VAL A 30 7.31 21.24 -21.44
C VAL A 30 6.91 19.81 -21.76
N GLY A 31 7.31 18.88 -20.94
CA GLY A 31 6.96 17.47 -21.07
C GLY A 31 7.83 16.56 -20.23
N MET A 32 7.65 15.27 -20.44
CA MET A 32 8.39 14.22 -19.77
C MET A 32 8.76 13.12 -20.74
N THR A 33 9.94 12.53 -20.59
CA THR A 33 10.34 11.35 -21.37
C THR A 33 10.14 10.09 -20.56
N PHE A 34 9.87 8.99 -21.26
CA PHE A 34 9.65 7.69 -20.69
C PHE A 34 10.43 6.64 -21.45
N ASP A 35 11.01 5.70 -20.72
CA ASP A 35 11.59 4.49 -21.31
C ASP A 35 10.50 3.43 -21.50
N LYS A 36 10.51 2.77 -22.65
CA LYS A 36 9.66 1.60 -22.87
C LYS A 36 10.22 0.38 -22.17
N VAL A 37 9.36 -0.36 -21.52
CA VAL A 37 9.72 -1.55 -20.76
C VAL A 37 8.77 -2.70 -21.06
N ASP A 38 9.28 -3.93 -20.94
CA ASP A 38 8.49 -5.14 -20.92
C ASP A 38 8.39 -5.68 -19.51
N ALA A 39 7.22 -6.20 -19.16
CA ALA A 39 7.01 -6.86 -17.87
C ALA A 39 7.38 -8.34 -18.00
N VAL A 40 8.47 -8.74 -17.35
CA VAL A 40 8.90 -10.13 -17.26
C VAL A 40 8.52 -10.68 -15.90
N TYR A 41 7.96 -11.88 -15.85
CA TYR A 41 7.62 -12.55 -14.60
C TYR A 41 8.62 -13.66 -14.33
N GLU A 42 9.25 -13.60 -13.15
CA GLU A 42 10.14 -14.65 -12.67
C GLU A 42 9.36 -15.89 -12.19
N GLU A 43 10.05 -17.00 -11.97
CA GLU A 43 9.42 -18.26 -11.51
C GLU A 43 8.73 -18.13 -10.14
N ASP A 44 9.18 -17.20 -9.32
CA ASP A 44 8.58 -16.87 -8.01
C ASP A 44 7.37 -15.93 -8.09
N GLY A 45 6.94 -15.57 -9.32
CA GLY A 45 5.83 -14.66 -9.59
C GLY A 45 6.20 -13.17 -9.49
N ARG A 46 7.47 -12.86 -9.26
CA ARG A 46 7.96 -11.48 -9.21
C ARG A 46 7.94 -10.85 -10.58
N ARG A 47 7.39 -9.65 -10.68
CA ARG A 47 7.39 -8.86 -11.92
C ARG A 47 8.63 -7.96 -11.95
N GLU A 48 9.44 -8.13 -12.97
CA GLU A 48 10.54 -7.23 -13.30
C GLU A 48 10.21 -6.41 -14.54
N LEU A 49 10.61 -5.14 -14.57
CA LEU A 49 10.47 -4.27 -15.72
C LEU A 49 11.83 -4.19 -16.43
N VAL A 50 11.88 -4.74 -17.62
CA VAL A 50 13.11 -4.81 -18.44
C VAL A 50 13.01 -3.79 -19.56
N SER A 51 14.05 -2.99 -19.75
CA SER A 51 14.11 -2.03 -20.87
C SER A 51 14.06 -2.76 -22.20
N THR A 52 13.22 -2.27 -23.13
CA THR A 52 13.16 -2.78 -24.51
C THR A 52 14.37 -2.35 -25.35
N GLY A 53 15.15 -1.37 -24.89
CA GLY A 53 16.26 -0.78 -25.65
C GLY A 53 15.82 0.17 -26.77
N GLU A 54 14.53 0.47 -26.87
CA GLU A 54 14.00 1.47 -27.79
C GLU A 54 14.31 2.89 -27.32
N ASP A 55 14.27 3.86 -28.24
CA ASP A 55 14.42 5.27 -27.89
C ASP A 55 13.31 5.73 -26.95
N PRO A 56 13.63 6.60 -25.97
CA PRO A 56 12.63 7.14 -25.05
C PRO A 56 11.53 7.92 -25.78
N VAL A 57 10.32 7.82 -25.29
CA VAL A 57 9.15 8.50 -25.83
C VAL A 57 8.92 9.80 -25.06
N PHE A 58 8.77 10.91 -25.78
CA PHE A 58 8.43 12.20 -25.18
C PHE A 58 6.92 12.43 -25.21
N PHE A 59 6.38 12.84 -24.06
CA PHE A 59 4.99 13.28 -23.90
C PHE A 59 4.96 14.74 -23.49
N PRO A 60 4.35 15.63 -24.29
CA PRO A 60 4.21 17.03 -23.92
C PRO A 60 3.20 17.20 -22.79
N CYS A 61 3.55 17.99 -21.78
CA CYS A 61 2.65 18.33 -20.67
C CYS A 61 3.16 19.59 -19.96
N ASP A 62 2.25 20.28 -19.29
CA ASP A 62 2.53 21.45 -18.47
C ASP A 62 2.71 21.08 -16.99
N ASP A 63 2.04 20.01 -16.55
CA ASP A 63 2.06 19.49 -15.18
C ASP A 63 2.24 17.97 -15.16
N VAL A 64 2.88 17.46 -14.12
CA VAL A 64 3.05 16.02 -13.87
C VAL A 64 2.67 15.69 -12.43
N LEU A 65 1.77 14.73 -12.25
CA LEU A 65 1.44 14.15 -10.95
C LEU A 65 2.11 12.78 -10.83
N MET A 66 3.03 12.68 -9.87
CA MET A 66 3.76 11.44 -9.60
C MET A 66 2.96 10.57 -8.63
N ALA A 67 2.49 9.41 -9.09
CA ALA A 67 1.75 8.42 -8.31
C ALA A 67 2.34 7.01 -8.49
N ILE A 68 3.66 6.89 -8.32
CA ILE A 68 4.46 5.68 -8.61
C ILE A 68 4.60 4.71 -7.43
N GLY A 69 3.79 4.89 -6.39
CA GLY A 69 3.82 4.11 -5.17
C GLY A 69 4.65 4.76 -4.06
N GLN A 70 4.74 4.05 -2.96
CA GLN A 70 5.47 4.47 -1.76
C GLN A 70 6.28 3.31 -1.24
N GLU A 71 7.40 3.61 -0.61
CA GLU A 71 8.22 2.66 0.11
C GLU A 71 8.07 2.89 1.62
N ASN A 72 8.15 1.81 2.39
CA ASN A 72 8.18 1.89 3.84
C ASN A 72 9.48 2.59 4.27
N ALA A 73 9.35 3.61 5.11
CA ALA A 73 10.48 4.31 5.69
C ALA A 73 10.28 4.41 7.21
N PHE A 74 11.22 3.86 7.96
CA PHE A 74 11.21 3.87 9.42
C PHE A 74 12.46 4.59 9.97
N PRO A 75 12.68 5.88 9.64
CA PRO A 75 13.89 6.60 10.06
C PRO A 75 13.98 6.81 11.57
N TRP A 76 12.87 6.63 12.27
CA TRP A 76 12.75 6.74 13.73
C TRP A 76 13.07 5.43 14.46
N ILE A 77 13.22 4.30 13.75
CA ILE A 77 13.63 3.03 14.34
C ILE A 77 15.15 2.94 14.26
N GLU A 78 15.80 2.91 15.43
CA GLU A 78 17.25 2.71 15.54
C GLU A 78 17.63 1.30 15.11
N LYS A 79 18.85 1.12 14.59
CA LYS A 79 19.31 -0.15 13.99
C LYS A 79 19.53 -1.28 15.01
N ASP A 80 19.65 -0.94 16.30
CA ASP A 80 19.99 -1.86 17.39
C ASP A 80 18.78 -2.17 18.32
N THR A 81 17.58 -2.00 17.81
CA THR A 81 16.34 -2.17 18.60
C THR A 81 15.77 -3.59 18.62
N ASP A 82 16.47 -4.58 18.07
CA ASP A 82 16.01 -5.98 17.93
C ASP A 82 14.75 -6.15 17.04
N ILE A 83 14.32 -5.11 16.35
CA ILE A 83 13.30 -5.19 15.32
C ILE A 83 13.94 -5.61 14.02
N ARG A 84 13.60 -6.78 13.51
CA ARG A 84 14.11 -7.29 12.24
C ARG A 84 13.20 -6.92 11.09
N PHE A 85 13.82 -6.69 9.94
CA PHE A 85 13.16 -6.35 8.70
C PHE A 85 13.47 -7.40 7.63
N THR A 86 12.56 -7.57 6.70
CA THR A 86 12.77 -8.34 5.47
C THR A 86 13.77 -7.61 4.57
N SER A 87 14.22 -8.28 3.50
CA SER A 87 15.05 -7.64 2.45
C SER A 87 14.36 -6.47 1.76
N TRP A 88 13.04 -6.36 1.89
CA TRP A 88 12.19 -5.32 1.30
C TRP A 88 11.92 -4.15 2.25
N GLY A 89 12.55 -4.12 3.43
CA GLY A 89 12.32 -3.07 4.41
C GLY A 89 10.97 -3.16 5.14
N THR A 90 10.28 -4.30 5.07
CA THR A 90 9.06 -4.55 5.83
C THR A 90 9.41 -5.16 7.19
N PRO A 91 8.86 -4.68 8.32
CA PRO A 91 9.12 -5.28 9.61
C PRO A 91 8.61 -6.72 9.66
N ILE A 92 9.40 -7.61 10.26
CA ILE A 92 9.01 -9.00 10.46
C ILE A 92 8.06 -9.06 11.66
N ILE A 93 6.87 -9.62 11.43
CA ILE A 93 5.90 -9.93 12.48
C ILE A 93 5.87 -11.44 12.70
N ASN A 94 5.57 -11.88 13.93
CA ASN A 94 5.57 -13.28 14.30
C ASN A 94 4.43 -14.05 13.60
N ASP A 95 3.28 -13.42 13.52
CA ASP A 95 2.08 -13.93 12.85
C ASP A 95 1.11 -12.76 12.54
N ASP A 96 0.14 -13.02 11.68
CA ASP A 96 -0.88 -12.08 11.22
C ASP A 96 -2.11 -11.98 12.15
N GLU A 97 -2.11 -12.70 13.25
CA GLU A 97 -3.16 -12.62 14.27
C GLU A 97 -2.76 -11.71 15.43
N THR A 98 -1.52 -11.82 15.90
CA THR A 98 -1.04 -11.05 17.05
C THR A 98 -0.39 -9.73 16.69
N PHE A 99 0.08 -9.57 15.47
CA PHE A 99 0.76 -8.36 14.97
C PHE A 99 2.05 -7.99 15.70
N GLN A 100 2.55 -8.89 16.56
CA GLN A 100 3.77 -8.67 17.33
C GLN A 100 5.01 -8.80 16.44
N SER A 101 5.92 -7.85 16.56
CA SER A 101 7.21 -7.90 15.87
C SER A 101 8.20 -8.86 16.55
N THR A 102 9.42 -8.94 16.02
CA THR A 102 10.52 -9.67 16.67
C THR A 102 10.89 -9.08 18.03
N ARG A 103 10.55 -7.83 18.28
CA ARG A 103 10.64 -7.20 19.60
C ARG A 103 9.27 -7.23 20.27
N LYS A 104 9.20 -7.85 21.44
CA LYS A 104 7.92 -8.19 22.11
C LYS A 104 7.03 -6.99 22.47
N GLU A 105 7.62 -5.82 22.67
CA GLU A 105 6.91 -4.59 23.02
C GLU A 105 6.38 -3.81 21.81
N VAL A 106 6.72 -4.27 20.58
CA VAL A 106 6.43 -3.55 19.35
C VAL A 106 5.53 -4.34 18.45
N PHE A 107 4.49 -3.70 17.97
CA PHE A 107 3.47 -4.27 17.09
C PHE A 107 3.36 -3.45 15.82
N PHE A 108 3.18 -4.12 14.67
CA PHE A 108 3.00 -3.48 13.39
C PHE A 108 1.74 -4.00 12.69
N GLY A 109 1.03 -3.12 12.02
CA GLY A 109 -0.17 -3.45 11.24
C GLY A 109 -0.36 -2.48 10.08
N GLY A 110 -1.42 -2.66 9.31
CA GLY A 110 -1.71 -1.86 8.13
C GLY A 110 -0.61 -1.97 7.07
N ASP A 111 -0.45 -0.92 6.29
CA ASP A 111 0.50 -0.87 5.18
C ASP A 111 1.96 -1.06 5.63
N ALA A 112 2.27 -0.67 6.86
CA ALA A 112 3.60 -0.82 7.43
C ALA A 112 4.07 -2.29 7.54
N ALA A 113 3.16 -3.23 7.77
CA ALA A 113 3.47 -4.65 7.95
C ALA A 113 3.09 -5.51 6.74
N PHE A 114 2.01 -5.16 6.05
CA PHE A 114 1.40 -6.00 5.01
C PHE A 114 1.46 -5.40 3.61
N GLY A 115 2.03 -4.20 3.48
CA GLY A 115 2.05 -3.46 2.22
C GLY A 115 0.75 -2.69 1.95
N PRO A 116 0.69 -1.93 0.85
CA PRO A 116 -0.42 -1.05 0.53
C PRO A 116 -1.77 -1.77 0.44
N SER A 117 -2.75 -1.29 1.21
CA SER A 117 -4.11 -1.79 1.24
C SER A 117 -5.09 -0.64 1.50
N ASN A 118 -6.32 -0.95 1.85
CA ASN A 118 -7.34 0.05 2.15
C ASN A 118 -7.35 0.44 3.65
N ILE A 119 -7.94 1.60 3.92
CA ILE A 119 -8.04 2.16 5.28
C ILE A 119 -8.79 1.23 6.23
N ILE A 120 -9.83 0.54 5.75
CA ILE A 120 -10.64 -0.38 6.56
C ILE A 120 -9.79 -1.54 7.08
N THR A 121 -8.93 -2.09 6.24
CA THR A 121 -7.97 -3.14 6.62
C THR A 121 -6.99 -2.63 7.68
N ALA A 122 -6.44 -1.42 7.51
CA ALA A 122 -5.54 -0.84 8.49
C ALA A 122 -6.21 -0.62 9.86
N VAL A 123 -7.48 -0.17 9.86
CA VAL A 123 -8.28 -0.04 11.08
C VAL A 123 -8.52 -1.39 11.73
N ALA A 124 -8.87 -2.42 10.96
CA ALA A 124 -9.07 -3.78 11.46
C ALA A 124 -7.79 -4.32 12.12
N HIS A 125 -6.62 -4.13 11.48
CA HIS A 125 -5.32 -4.49 12.06
C HIS A 125 -5.06 -3.77 13.38
N GLY A 126 -5.38 -2.47 13.46
CA GLY A 126 -5.26 -1.69 14.70
C GLY A 126 -6.13 -2.24 15.82
N HIS A 127 -7.37 -2.62 15.55
CA HIS A 127 -8.25 -3.26 16.53
C HIS A 127 -7.69 -4.60 17.01
N GLN A 128 -7.20 -5.42 16.11
CA GLN A 128 -6.63 -6.72 16.46
C GLN A 128 -5.32 -6.57 17.24
N ALA A 129 -4.44 -5.66 16.81
CA ALA A 129 -3.19 -5.36 17.54
C ALA A 129 -3.46 -4.86 18.96
N ALA A 130 -4.52 -4.05 19.16
CA ALA A 130 -4.90 -3.55 20.49
C ALA A 130 -5.22 -4.69 21.46
N VAL A 131 -5.86 -5.77 21.00
CA VAL A 131 -6.12 -6.97 21.83
C VAL A 131 -4.81 -7.61 22.27
N SER A 132 -3.84 -7.75 21.36
CA SER A 132 -2.54 -8.32 21.66
C SER A 132 -1.75 -7.43 22.63
N ILE A 133 -1.79 -6.13 22.43
CA ILE A 133 -1.13 -5.14 23.31
C ILE A 133 -1.73 -5.20 24.72
N ASP A 134 -3.06 -5.27 24.83
CA ASP A 134 -3.73 -5.38 26.15
C ASP A 134 -3.32 -6.67 26.88
N LEU A 135 -3.34 -7.81 26.22
CA LEU A 135 -2.88 -9.09 26.78
C LEU A 135 -1.41 -9.02 27.20
N TYR A 136 -0.55 -8.45 26.35
CA TYR A 136 0.87 -8.25 26.66
C TYR A 136 1.06 -7.39 27.90
N CYS A 137 0.36 -6.27 28.00
CA CYS A 137 0.43 -5.37 29.17
C CYS A 137 -0.07 -6.02 30.45
N GLN A 138 -0.98 -6.98 30.37
CA GLN A 138 -1.46 -7.78 31.50
C GLN A 138 -0.52 -8.96 31.85
N GLY A 139 0.56 -9.17 31.10
CA GLY A 139 1.46 -10.31 31.28
C GLY A 139 0.82 -11.65 30.91
N LYS A 140 -0.21 -11.64 30.07
CA LYS A 140 -0.91 -12.82 29.55
C LYS A 140 -0.27 -13.28 28.24
N ASP A 141 -0.59 -14.51 27.83
CA ASP A 141 -0.22 -15.00 26.52
C ASP A 141 -1.03 -14.26 25.44
N ILE A 142 -0.34 -13.64 24.51
CA ILE A 142 -0.97 -12.89 23.42
C ILE A 142 -1.70 -13.80 22.42
N SER A 143 -1.41 -15.09 22.44
CA SER A 143 -2.08 -16.11 21.61
C SER A 143 -3.43 -16.54 22.19
N ASP A 144 -3.68 -16.29 23.47
CA ASP A 144 -4.96 -16.58 24.16
C ASP A 144 -5.99 -15.49 23.87
N ARG A 145 -6.27 -15.31 22.60
CA ARG A 145 -7.15 -14.26 22.09
C ARG A 145 -8.60 -14.68 22.19
N PRO A 146 -9.51 -13.76 22.57
CA PRO A 146 -10.91 -14.01 22.43
C PRO A 146 -11.24 -14.24 20.93
N PRO A 147 -12.23 -15.11 20.62
CA PRO A 147 -12.67 -15.26 19.24
C PRO A 147 -13.07 -13.89 18.68
N PRO A 148 -12.78 -13.63 17.39
CA PRO A 148 -13.10 -12.35 16.79
C PRO A 148 -14.59 -12.05 16.98
N HIS A 149 -14.87 -11.00 17.74
CA HIS A 149 -16.24 -10.58 17.99
C HIS A 149 -16.76 -9.88 16.74
N VAL A 150 -17.22 -10.67 15.81
CA VAL A 150 -18.00 -10.16 14.68
C VAL A 150 -19.47 -10.08 15.13
N ASN A 151 -19.74 -9.19 16.07
CA ASN A 151 -21.08 -8.70 16.25
C ASN A 151 -21.40 -7.68 15.14
N LEU A 152 -21.44 -8.15 13.93
CA LEU A 152 -22.20 -7.50 12.90
C LEU A 152 -23.70 -7.73 13.19
N VAL A 153 -24.16 -7.22 14.32
CA VAL A 153 -25.55 -6.81 14.41
C VAL A 153 -25.63 -5.56 13.55
N SER A 154 -25.62 -5.74 12.25
CA SER A 154 -26.19 -4.78 11.34
C SER A 154 -27.67 -4.72 11.70
N GLN A 155 -28.01 -3.95 12.70
CA GLN A 155 -29.28 -3.30 12.65
C GLN A 155 -29.18 -2.48 11.37
N LYS A 156 -29.80 -2.95 10.32
CA LYS A 156 -30.16 -2.12 9.16
C LYS A 156 -31.08 -1.04 9.71
N MET A 157 -30.49 -0.07 10.35
CA MET A 157 -31.14 1.17 10.64
C MET A 157 -31.33 1.82 9.29
N GLY A 158 -32.51 1.58 8.67
CA GLY A 158 -33.03 2.40 7.59
C GLY A 158 -32.05 3.08 6.62
N ILE A 159 -30.77 2.66 6.61
CA ILE A 159 -29.73 3.22 5.73
C ILE A 159 -30.11 3.07 4.27
N HIS A 160 -30.96 2.08 3.97
CA HIS A 160 -31.57 1.96 2.66
C HIS A 160 -32.74 2.90 2.44
N GLU A 161 -33.35 3.45 3.49
CA GLU A 161 -34.45 4.39 3.36
C GLU A 161 -33.99 5.83 3.11
N TRP A 162 -32.73 6.12 3.37
CA TRP A 162 -32.19 7.44 3.10
C TRP A 162 -31.13 7.48 2.03
N SER A 163 -30.76 6.35 1.43
CA SER A 163 -29.57 6.41 0.64
C SER A 163 -29.81 6.82 -0.80
N TYR A 164 -30.90 6.50 -1.43
CA TYR A 164 -30.98 6.74 -2.88
C TYR A 164 -32.37 7.06 -3.43
N ASP A 165 -33.41 7.01 -2.61
CA ASP A 165 -34.75 7.28 -3.06
C ASP A 165 -35.18 8.74 -2.88
N SER A 166 -34.28 9.61 -2.49
CA SER A 166 -34.54 11.04 -2.30
C SER A 166 -33.65 11.93 -3.18
N VAL A 167 -33.17 11.39 -4.32
CA VAL A 167 -32.52 12.18 -5.37
C VAL A 167 -33.36 12.16 -6.63
#